data_37100482de4c8da97ea617addca20be4
#
_entry.id   37100482de4c8da97ea617addca20be4
#
_cell.length_a   1.000
_cell.length_b   1.000
_cell.length_c   1.000
_cell.angle_alpha   90.00
_cell.angle_beta   90.00
_cell.angle_gamma   90.00
#
_symmetry.space_group_name_H-M   'P 1'
#
loop_
_entity.id
_entity.type
_entity.pdbx_description
1 polymer ?
#
loop_
_entity_poly.entity_id
_entity_poly.type
_entity_poly.pdbx_seq_one_letter_code
_entity_poly.pdbx_strand_id
1 'polypeptide(L)'
;MIVTLTFSPAIDYVVDLKHLEKGAVNRSQGEHCMSGGKGINVSIVLANLGRKSIATGFLGGFTGDYIKGELQKRGIESGFVQVEGNTRINVKLRGEEETAINGQGPHISDAQIEELMVFLETLTKEDLLVISGTVPSSLPSDIYEKILARIENQHVQLIVDATGDILLNTLKYHPLLVKPNQEELEEMFHTLIHNEEELIENAKKLLNLGASNVIVSLGGDGALLVGKGLEPLHLQAPKGKVVNTVGAGDSLVAGFIDEYVQSGNIASAFKKGIATGSASAFSEGLATREEVEALLQMMD
;
A
#
# COMPACT_ATOMS: atom_id res chain seq x y z
N MET A 1 -3.68 -8.38 16.00
CA MET A 1 -4.35 -8.41 14.65
C MET A 1 -3.51 -7.62 13.65
N ILE A 2 -3.75 -7.80 12.33
CA ILE A 2 -3.24 -6.91 11.29
C ILE A 2 -4.45 -6.17 10.72
N VAL A 3 -4.42 -4.85 10.75
CA VAL A 3 -5.49 -3.99 10.21
C VAL A 3 -4.91 -3.14 9.08
N THR A 4 -5.56 -3.13 7.91
CA THR A 4 -5.15 -2.29 6.78
C THR A 4 -6.21 -1.23 6.52
N LEU A 5 -5.81 0.03 6.63
CA LEU A 5 -6.69 1.18 6.42
C LEU A 5 -6.49 1.75 5.01
N THR A 6 -7.58 1.87 4.26
CA THR A 6 -7.63 2.45 2.91
C THR A 6 -8.68 3.55 2.85
N PHE A 7 -8.28 4.81 2.69
CA PHE A 7 -9.23 5.92 2.54
C PHE A 7 -9.81 6.07 1.14
N SER A 8 -9.11 5.59 0.15
CA SER A 8 -9.49 5.72 -1.26
C SER A 8 -9.62 4.37 -1.95
N PRO A 9 -10.45 3.44 -1.42
CA PRO A 9 -10.74 2.20 -2.13
C PRO A 9 -11.34 2.50 -3.49
N ALA A 10 -11.18 1.58 -4.44
CA ALA A 10 -11.69 1.73 -5.79
C ALA A 10 -12.04 0.37 -6.41
N ILE A 11 -12.88 0.39 -7.42
CA ILE A 11 -12.85 -0.63 -8.46
C ILE A 11 -11.92 -0.12 -9.55
N ASP A 12 -10.87 -0.85 -9.87
CA ASP A 12 -10.06 -0.61 -11.06
C ASP A 12 -10.69 -1.36 -12.23
N TYR A 13 -11.33 -0.62 -13.15
CA TYR A 13 -11.96 -1.14 -14.35
C TYR A 13 -11.00 -0.98 -15.52
N VAL A 14 -10.43 -2.10 -15.96
CA VAL A 14 -9.47 -2.12 -17.07
C VAL A 14 -10.20 -2.46 -18.35
N VAL A 15 -9.98 -1.66 -19.38
CA VAL A 15 -10.55 -1.81 -20.71
C VAL A 15 -9.43 -1.88 -21.74
N ASP A 16 -9.28 -3.04 -22.36
CA ASP A 16 -8.30 -3.25 -23.42
C ASP A 16 -8.87 -2.74 -24.75
N LEU A 17 -8.13 -1.86 -25.42
CA LEU A 17 -8.49 -1.23 -26.69
C LEU A 17 -7.39 -1.51 -27.71
N LYS A 18 -7.76 -1.61 -28.99
CA LYS A 18 -6.77 -1.60 -30.06
C LYS A 18 -6.15 -0.23 -30.23
N HIS A 19 -7.01 0.79 -30.21
CA HIS A 19 -6.67 2.20 -30.34
C HIS A 19 -7.77 3.01 -29.66
N LEU A 20 -7.41 4.14 -29.03
CA LEU A 20 -8.37 5.08 -28.45
C LEU A 20 -8.59 6.26 -29.39
N GLU A 21 -9.77 6.36 -29.96
CA GLU A 21 -10.18 7.48 -30.80
C GLU A 21 -11.06 8.47 -30.01
N LYS A 22 -10.57 9.68 -29.82
CA LYS A 22 -11.30 10.73 -29.09
C LYS A 22 -12.50 11.22 -29.91
N GLY A 23 -13.67 11.30 -29.26
CA GLY A 23 -14.90 11.77 -29.88
C GLY A 23 -15.64 10.71 -30.71
N ALA A 24 -15.16 9.47 -30.73
CA ALA A 24 -15.78 8.34 -31.43
C ALA A 24 -16.25 7.25 -30.46
N VAL A 25 -17.02 6.30 -30.97
CA VAL A 25 -17.40 5.09 -30.22
C VAL A 25 -16.26 4.08 -30.34
N ASN A 26 -15.57 3.85 -29.22
CA ASN A 26 -14.55 2.81 -29.10
C ASN A 26 -15.19 1.51 -28.64
N ARG A 27 -14.69 0.37 -29.14
CA ARG A 27 -15.12 -0.98 -28.70
C ARG A 27 -13.96 -1.69 -28.08
N SER A 28 -14.17 -2.23 -26.85
CA SER A 28 -13.18 -2.98 -26.12
C SER A 28 -12.84 -4.33 -26.80
N GLN A 29 -11.64 -4.80 -26.57
CA GLN A 29 -11.19 -6.15 -26.90
C GLN A 29 -11.26 -7.10 -25.70
N GLY A 30 -11.23 -6.54 -24.49
CA GLY A 30 -11.35 -7.24 -23.20
C GLY A 30 -11.65 -6.25 -22.10
N GLU A 31 -12.23 -6.76 -21.01
CA GLU A 31 -12.58 -5.96 -19.84
C GLU A 31 -12.43 -6.80 -18.58
N HIS A 32 -11.91 -6.19 -17.53
CA HIS A 32 -11.89 -6.84 -16.22
C HIS A 32 -11.94 -5.82 -15.08
N CYS A 33 -12.49 -6.25 -13.95
CA CYS A 33 -12.58 -5.45 -12.72
C CYS A 33 -11.68 -6.06 -11.65
N MET A 34 -11.00 -5.17 -10.91
CA MET A 34 -10.22 -5.56 -9.74
C MET A 34 -10.58 -4.64 -8.58
N SER A 35 -10.59 -5.19 -7.35
CA SER A 35 -10.61 -4.37 -6.15
C SER A 35 -9.28 -3.67 -6.01
N GLY A 36 -9.30 -2.35 -5.88
CA GLY A 36 -8.12 -1.50 -5.76
C GLY A 36 -8.11 -0.69 -4.47
N GLY A 37 -6.94 -0.16 -4.18
CA GLY A 37 -6.62 0.59 -2.97
C GLY A 37 -5.46 -0.05 -2.23
N LYS A 38 -4.45 0.76 -1.85
CA LYS A 38 -3.18 0.25 -1.32
C LYS A 38 -3.36 -0.71 -0.13
N GLY A 39 -4.13 -0.35 0.89
CA GLY A 39 -4.37 -1.23 2.04
C GLY A 39 -5.18 -2.48 1.68
N ILE A 40 -6.09 -2.40 0.70
CA ILE A 40 -6.79 -3.57 0.16
C ILE A 40 -5.79 -4.51 -0.51
N ASN A 41 -4.87 -3.99 -1.33
CA ASN A 41 -3.81 -4.79 -1.97
C ASN A 41 -2.95 -5.49 -0.92
N VAL A 42 -2.54 -4.77 0.15
CA VAL A 42 -1.81 -5.37 1.28
C VAL A 42 -2.60 -6.54 1.88
N SER A 43 -3.90 -6.37 2.16
CA SER A 43 -4.73 -7.45 2.71
C SER A 43 -4.88 -8.64 1.76
N ILE A 44 -5.01 -8.40 0.46
CA ILE A 44 -5.09 -9.47 -0.54
C ILE A 44 -3.80 -10.30 -0.57
N VAL A 45 -2.63 -9.62 -0.59
CA VAL A 45 -1.35 -10.32 -0.59
C VAL A 45 -1.12 -11.07 0.73
N LEU A 46 -1.46 -10.48 1.87
CA LEU A 46 -1.43 -11.17 3.16
C LEU A 46 -2.28 -12.45 3.14
N ALA A 47 -3.50 -12.39 2.59
CA ALA A 47 -4.36 -13.56 2.45
C ALA A 47 -3.75 -14.62 1.51
N ASN A 48 -3.15 -14.21 0.39
CA ASN A 48 -2.42 -15.09 -0.52
C ASN A 48 -1.24 -15.79 0.18
N LEU A 49 -0.56 -15.09 1.10
CA LEU A 49 0.49 -15.66 1.94
C LEU A 49 -0.05 -16.48 3.13
N GLY A 50 -1.38 -16.54 3.31
CA GLY A 50 -2.07 -17.28 4.39
C GLY A 50 -2.13 -16.55 5.73
N ARG A 51 -1.94 -15.23 5.72
CA ARG A 51 -2.04 -14.36 6.89
C ARG A 51 -3.41 -13.70 6.95
N LYS A 52 -4.05 -13.73 8.11
CA LYS A 52 -5.33 -13.04 8.32
C LYS A 52 -5.12 -11.55 8.56
N SER A 53 -6.01 -10.74 8.00
CA SER A 53 -6.08 -9.30 8.23
C SER A 53 -7.52 -8.80 8.21
N ILE A 54 -7.75 -7.62 8.78
CA ILE A 54 -9.00 -6.87 8.68
C ILE A 54 -8.74 -5.69 7.75
N ALA A 55 -9.47 -5.61 6.64
CA ALA A 55 -9.43 -4.45 5.76
C ALA A 55 -10.50 -3.45 6.19
N THR A 56 -10.11 -2.17 6.39
CA THR A 56 -11.01 -1.11 6.86
C THR A 56 -10.84 0.19 6.05
N GLY A 57 -11.74 1.12 6.27
CA GLY A 57 -11.86 2.39 5.57
C GLY A 57 -13.32 2.68 5.27
N PHE A 58 -13.63 3.20 4.08
CA PHE A 58 -14.98 3.61 3.72
C PHE A 58 -15.42 2.95 2.41
N LEU A 59 -16.56 2.28 2.41
CA LEU A 59 -17.17 1.69 1.21
C LEU A 59 -18.63 2.10 1.08
N GLY A 60 -19.11 2.33 -0.15
CA GLY A 60 -20.47 2.71 -0.42
C GLY A 60 -21.01 2.17 -1.74
N GLY A 61 -22.33 1.98 -1.79
CA GLY A 61 -23.08 1.57 -2.95
C GLY A 61 -22.69 0.22 -3.52
N PHE A 62 -23.18 -0.09 -4.72
CA PHE A 62 -22.93 -1.38 -5.38
C PHE A 62 -21.44 -1.67 -5.63
N THR A 63 -20.64 -0.64 -5.80
CA THR A 63 -19.19 -0.76 -5.98
C THR A 63 -18.48 -1.16 -4.68
N GLY A 64 -18.95 -0.64 -3.54
CA GLY A 64 -18.49 -1.06 -2.22
C GLY A 64 -18.89 -2.51 -1.92
N ASP A 65 -20.11 -2.91 -2.29
CA ASP A 65 -20.59 -4.28 -2.13
C ASP A 65 -19.77 -5.26 -2.98
N TYR A 66 -19.38 -4.87 -4.21
CA TYR A 66 -18.47 -5.64 -5.04
C TYR A 66 -17.13 -5.89 -4.33
N ILE A 67 -16.50 -4.82 -3.80
CA ILE A 67 -15.22 -4.94 -3.08
C ILE A 67 -15.37 -5.85 -1.85
N LYS A 68 -16.41 -5.66 -1.03
CA LYS A 68 -16.69 -6.53 0.13
C LYS A 68 -16.82 -8.00 -0.28
N GLY A 69 -17.54 -8.26 -1.38
CA GLY A 69 -17.71 -9.62 -1.91
C GLY A 69 -16.39 -10.26 -2.35
N GLU A 70 -15.51 -9.49 -2.99
CA GLU A 70 -14.18 -9.97 -3.41
C GLU A 70 -13.27 -10.27 -2.21
N LEU A 71 -13.29 -9.42 -1.17
CA LEU A 71 -12.55 -9.65 0.07
C LEU A 71 -13.06 -10.90 0.81
N GLN A 72 -14.38 -11.07 0.89
CA GLN A 72 -15.01 -12.24 1.53
C GLN A 72 -14.62 -13.55 0.84
N LYS A 73 -14.59 -13.59 -0.51
CA LYS A 73 -14.16 -14.76 -1.28
C LYS A 73 -12.71 -15.17 -0.96
N ARG A 74 -11.87 -14.23 -0.53
CA ARG A 74 -10.48 -14.44 -0.13
C ARG A 74 -10.30 -14.70 1.37
N GLY A 75 -11.40 -14.74 2.14
CA GLY A 75 -11.37 -14.91 3.59
C GLY A 75 -10.82 -13.69 4.35
N ILE A 76 -10.81 -12.51 3.73
CA ILE A 76 -10.41 -11.25 4.36
C ILE A 76 -11.59 -10.67 5.12
N GLU A 77 -11.39 -10.36 6.39
CA GLU A 77 -12.40 -9.73 7.22
C GLU A 77 -12.60 -8.27 6.82
N SER A 78 -13.85 -7.84 6.71
CA SER A 78 -14.24 -6.50 6.28
C SER A 78 -14.72 -5.67 7.47
N GLY A 79 -13.91 -4.70 7.89
CA GLY A 79 -14.22 -3.69 8.91
C GLY A 79 -14.54 -2.31 8.33
N PHE A 80 -15.07 -2.24 7.12
CA PHE A 80 -15.36 -0.95 6.46
C PHE A 80 -16.59 -0.28 7.02
N VAL A 81 -16.47 1.03 7.24
CA VAL A 81 -17.60 1.92 7.52
C VAL A 81 -18.41 2.14 6.24
N GLN A 82 -19.73 2.02 6.34
CA GLN A 82 -20.64 2.23 5.22
C GLN A 82 -20.87 3.72 4.99
N VAL A 83 -20.70 4.18 3.74
CA VAL A 83 -20.95 5.56 3.33
C VAL A 83 -22.03 5.65 2.27
N GLU A 84 -22.67 6.83 2.16
CA GLU A 84 -23.62 7.12 1.07
C GLU A 84 -22.88 7.35 -0.26
N GLY A 85 -23.57 7.00 -1.35
CA GLY A 85 -22.98 7.07 -2.70
C GLY A 85 -22.17 5.81 -3.04
N ASN A 86 -21.45 5.87 -4.14
CA ASN A 86 -20.66 4.73 -4.64
C ASN A 86 -19.17 4.91 -4.33
N THR A 87 -18.51 3.85 -3.90
CA THR A 87 -17.05 3.78 -3.94
C THR A 87 -16.57 4.06 -5.37
N ARG A 88 -15.49 4.80 -5.51
CA ARG A 88 -15.00 5.25 -6.81
C ARG A 88 -14.64 4.09 -7.75
N ILE A 89 -14.79 4.38 -9.05
CA ILE A 89 -14.27 3.52 -10.11
C ILE A 89 -13.13 4.30 -10.78
N ASN A 90 -11.99 3.65 -10.91
CA ASN A 90 -10.89 4.11 -11.77
C ASN A 90 -10.99 3.34 -13.09
N VAL A 91 -11.01 4.03 -14.20
CA VAL A 91 -11.01 3.41 -15.52
C VAL A 91 -9.60 3.47 -16.08
N LYS A 92 -9.06 2.31 -16.47
CA LYS A 92 -7.74 2.19 -17.10
C LYS A 92 -7.94 1.73 -18.55
N LEU A 93 -7.69 2.61 -19.49
CA LEU A 93 -7.74 2.32 -20.90
C LEU A 93 -6.36 1.86 -21.36
N ARG A 94 -6.24 0.59 -21.74
CA ARG A 94 -4.99 0.00 -22.24
C ARG A 94 -5.08 -0.11 -23.76
N GLY A 95 -4.18 0.57 -24.46
CA GLY A 95 -4.08 0.57 -25.91
C GLY A 95 -2.62 0.77 -26.31
N GLU A 96 -2.38 1.55 -27.36
CA GLU A 96 -1.03 1.99 -27.74
C GLU A 96 -0.39 2.83 -26.63
N GLU A 97 -1.22 3.60 -25.90
CA GLU A 97 -0.85 4.33 -24.69
C GLU A 97 -1.85 3.99 -23.57
N GLU A 98 -1.38 3.96 -22.32
CA GLU A 98 -2.26 3.79 -21.18
C GLU A 98 -2.84 5.14 -20.75
N THR A 99 -4.17 5.20 -20.58
CA THR A 99 -4.87 6.38 -20.07
C THR A 99 -5.68 5.98 -18.84
N ALA A 100 -5.47 6.68 -17.73
CA ALA A 100 -6.20 6.44 -16.48
C ALA A 100 -7.16 7.61 -16.18
N ILE A 101 -8.39 7.26 -15.78
CA ILE A 101 -9.40 8.21 -15.27
C ILE A 101 -9.74 7.78 -13.86
N ASN A 102 -9.33 8.56 -12.86
CA ASN A 102 -9.57 8.25 -11.47
C ASN A 102 -10.82 8.98 -10.96
N GLY A 103 -11.78 8.21 -10.43
CA GLY A 103 -12.97 8.75 -9.80
C GLY A 103 -12.65 9.41 -8.45
N GLN A 104 -13.50 10.38 -8.02
CA GLN A 104 -13.31 11.09 -6.75
C GLN A 104 -13.78 10.29 -5.53
N GLY A 105 -14.76 9.43 -5.71
CA GLY A 105 -15.37 8.66 -4.61
C GLY A 105 -16.47 9.42 -3.86
N PRO A 106 -17.04 8.78 -2.82
CA PRO A 106 -18.14 9.33 -2.05
C PRO A 106 -17.67 10.41 -1.08
N HIS A 107 -18.62 11.22 -0.63
CA HIS A 107 -18.41 12.10 0.53
C HIS A 107 -18.41 11.27 1.81
N ILE A 108 -17.49 11.60 2.72
CA ILE A 108 -17.35 10.95 4.02
C ILE A 108 -17.69 12.00 5.09
N SER A 109 -18.70 11.73 5.91
CA SER A 109 -19.14 12.62 6.96
C SER A 109 -18.31 12.47 8.24
N ASP A 110 -18.34 13.49 9.12
CA ASP A 110 -17.67 13.43 10.42
C ASP A 110 -18.14 12.26 11.28
N ALA A 111 -19.44 11.89 11.21
CA ALA A 111 -19.98 10.75 11.92
C ALA A 111 -19.36 9.41 11.45
N GLN A 112 -19.11 9.27 10.17
CA GLN A 112 -18.45 8.09 9.61
C GLN A 112 -16.95 8.05 9.94
N ILE A 113 -16.31 9.21 10.00
CA ILE A 113 -14.92 9.31 10.50
C ILE A 113 -14.88 8.86 11.97
N GLU A 114 -15.82 9.33 12.80
CA GLU A 114 -15.88 8.93 14.21
C GLU A 114 -16.14 7.44 14.38
N GLU A 115 -17.00 6.83 13.55
CA GLU A 115 -17.22 5.36 13.55
C GLU A 115 -15.93 4.60 13.28
N LEU A 116 -15.13 5.04 12.30
CA LEU A 116 -13.82 4.47 12.04
C LEU A 116 -12.87 4.66 13.23
N MET A 117 -12.86 5.86 13.84
CA MET A 117 -12.01 6.16 15.01
C MET A 117 -12.33 5.24 16.18
N VAL A 118 -13.60 5.03 16.49
CA VAL A 118 -14.04 4.11 17.56
C VAL A 118 -13.55 2.69 17.31
N PHE A 119 -13.58 2.22 16.06
CA PHE A 119 -12.98 0.93 15.72
C PHE A 119 -11.47 0.90 15.96
N LEU A 120 -10.75 1.91 15.51
CA LEU A 120 -9.29 1.97 15.66
C LEU A 120 -8.85 2.11 17.13
N GLU A 121 -9.67 2.71 18.00
CA GLU A 121 -9.42 2.79 19.44
C GLU A 121 -9.45 1.41 20.14
N THR A 122 -10.03 0.39 19.52
CA THR A 122 -10.02 -0.98 20.05
C THR A 122 -8.68 -1.69 19.87
N LEU A 123 -7.78 -1.14 19.02
CA LEU A 123 -6.46 -1.71 18.78
C LEU A 123 -5.57 -1.57 20.01
N THR A 124 -4.59 -2.46 20.11
CA THR A 124 -3.64 -2.56 21.22
C THR A 124 -2.20 -2.61 20.71
N LYS A 125 -1.24 -2.59 21.61
CA LYS A 125 0.19 -2.74 21.27
C LYS A 125 0.55 -4.08 20.60
N GLU A 126 -0.33 -5.08 20.70
CA GLU A 126 -0.16 -6.39 20.05
C GLU A 126 -0.64 -6.36 18.58
N ASP A 127 -1.27 -5.25 18.17
CA ASP A 127 -1.84 -5.10 16.85
C ASP A 127 -0.93 -4.28 15.94
N LEU A 128 -1.08 -4.50 14.62
CA LEU A 128 -0.34 -3.79 13.59
C LEU A 128 -1.33 -3.08 12.68
N LEU A 129 -1.21 -1.76 12.58
CA LEU A 129 -2.01 -0.92 11.70
C LEU A 129 -1.18 -0.47 10.49
N VAL A 130 -1.66 -0.81 9.32
CA VAL A 130 -1.11 -0.32 8.04
C VAL A 130 -1.98 0.81 7.54
N ILE A 131 -1.43 2.02 7.44
CA ILE A 131 -2.10 3.16 6.84
C ILE A 131 -1.44 3.40 5.48
N SER A 132 -2.22 3.29 4.41
CA SER A 132 -1.64 3.40 3.06
C SER A 132 -2.57 4.07 2.05
N GLY A 133 -1.93 4.79 1.13
CA GLY A 133 -2.59 5.48 0.02
C GLY A 133 -2.78 6.96 0.25
N THR A 134 -3.49 7.58 -0.69
CA THR A 134 -3.78 9.01 -0.69
C THR A 134 -5.03 9.33 0.12
N VAL A 135 -5.07 10.53 0.67
CA VAL A 135 -6.27 11.09 1.32
C VAL A 135 -7.18 11.66 0.24
N PRO A 136 -8.44 11.22 0.14
CA PRO A 136 -9.39 11.81 -0.81
C PRO A 136 -9.72 13.26 -0.41
N SER A 137 -10.07 14.09 -1.39
CA SER A 137 -10.39 15.50 -1.19
C SER A 137 -11.61 15.76 -0.29
N SER A 138 -12.43 14.73 -0.05
CA SER A 138 -13.56 14.78 0.89
C SER A 138 -13.14 14.67 2.36
N LEU A 139 -11.88 14.30 2.65
CA LEU A 139 -11.33 14.22 3.99
C LEU A 139 -10.35 15.36 4.27
N PRO A 140 -10.18 15.77 5.52
CA PRO A 140 -9.12 16.69 5.91
C PRO A 140 -7.74 16.13 5.55
N SER A 141 -6.83 16.99 5.05
CA SER A 141 -5.48 16.57 4.68
C SER A 141 -4.66 16.01 5.84
N ASP A 142 -5.02 16.39 7.08
CA ASP A 142 -4.42 15.95 8.34
C ASP A 142 -5.10 14.71 8.96
N ILE A 143 -5.95 14.00 8.21
CA ILE A 143 -6.73 12.86 8.76
C ILE A 143 -5.82 11.75 9.31
N TYR A 144 -4.68 11.48 8.68
CA TYR A 144 -3.73 10.48 9.19
C TYR A 144 -3.19 10.88 10.56
N GLU A 145 -2.81 12.15 10.70
CA GLU A 145 -2.33 12.70 11.96
C GLU A 145 -3.41 12.66 13.05
N LYS A 146 -4.67 13.01 12.72
CA LYS A 146 -5.80 12.93 13.64
C LYS A 146 -6.07 11.52 14.14
N ILE A 147 -5.99 10.52 13.25
CA ILE A 147 -6.13 9.11 13.62
C ILE A 147 -5.01 8.71 14.57
N LEU A 148 -3.75 8.99 14.20
CA LEU A 148 -2.61 8.58 15.00
C LEU A 148 -2.57 9.26 16.36
N ALA A 149 -2.96 10.53 16.44
CA ALA A 149 -3.14 11.23 17.73
C ALA A 149 -4.21 10.56 18.61
N ARG A 150 -5.31 10.10 18.00
CA ARG A 150 -6.41 9.47 18.73
C ARG A 150 -6.01 8.12 19.33
N ILE A 151 -5.16 7.35 18.64
CA ILE A 151 -4.74 6.00 19.07
C ILE A 151 -3.32 5.97 19.65
N GLU A 152 -2.70 7.10 19.94
CA GLU A 152 -1.31 7.17 20.43
C GLU A 152 -1.09 6.36 21.71
N ASN A 153 -2.04 6.45 22.65
CA ASN A 153 -1.96 5.74 23.94
C ASN A 153 -2.10 4.21 23.83
N GLN A 154 -2.59 3.67 22.71
CA GLN A 154 -2.69 2.24 22.46
C GLN A 154 -1.33 1.61 22.09
N HIS A 155 -0.35 2.43 21.71
CA HIS A 155 0.98 1.98 21.30
C HIS A 155 0.96 0.93 20.18
N VAL A 156 0.00 1.03 19.26
CA VAL A 156 -0.16 0.14 18.10
C VAL A 156 1.08 0.21 17.23
N GLN A 157 1.53 -0.93 16.70
CA GLN A 157 2.62 -0.93 15.72
C GLN A 157 2.13 -0.34 14.39
N LEU A 158 2.81 0.67 13.88
CA LEU A 158 2.38 1.43 12.71
C LEU A 158 3.26 1.15 11.49
N ILE A 159 2.64 0.91 10.35
CA ILE A 159 3.30 0.95 9.04
C ILE A 159 2.59 2.02 8.21
N VAL A 160 3.36 2.94 7.64
CA VAL A 160 2.82 4.04 6.85
C VAL A 160 3.41 4.03 5.44
N ASP A 161 2.54 3.85 4.44
CA ASP A 161 2.86 3.96 3.01
C ASP A 161 2.08 5.12 2.40
N ALA A 162 2.53 6.32 2.71
CA ALA A 162 2.01 7.60 2.24
C ALA A 162 3.15 8.46 1.68
N THR A 163 2.82 9.58 1.06
CA THR A 163 3.78 10.47 0.40
C THR A 163 3.73 11.89 0.95
N GLY A 164 4.80 12.65 0.73
CA GLY A 164 4.88 14.08 1.03
C GLY A 164 4.61 14.42 2.49
N ASP A 165 3.94 15.55 2.72
CA ASP A 165 3.63 16.06 4.06
C ASP A 165 2.77 15.09 4.88
N ILE A 166 1.94 14.27 4.22
CA ILE A 166 1.11 13.27 4.90
C ILE A 166 2.02 12.27 5.62
N LEU A 167 3.06 11.77 4.96
CA LEU A 167 4.04 10.88 5.59
C LEU A 167 4.82 11.60 6.69
N LEU A 168 5.36 12.78 6.40
CA LEU A 168 6.20 13.54 7.35
C LEU A 168 5.46 13.82 8.67
N ASN A 169 4.17 14.17 8.60
CA ASN A 169 3.35 14.43 9.78
C ASN A 169 3.06 13.19 10.64
N THR A 170 3.23 11.99 10.08
CA THR A 170 3.04 10.73 10.84
C THR A 170 4.28 10.31 11.61
N LEU A 171 5.47 10.82 11.26
CA LEU A 171 6.74 10.34 11.82
C LEU A 171 6.87 10.56 13.33
N LYS A 172 6.25 11.58 13.88
CA LYS A 172 6.23 11.86 15.32
C LYS A 172 5.53 10.76 16.15
N TYR A 173 4.74 9.88 15.49
CA TYR A 173 4.09 8.71 16.12
C TYR A 173 4.93 7.44 16.00
N HIS A 174 6.20 7.57 15.61
CA HIS A 174 7.21 6.51 15.60
C HIS A 174 6.81 5.25 14.82
N PRO A 175 6.43 5.35 13.52
CA PRO A 175 6.06 4.19 12.75
C PRO A 175 7.22 3.16 12.72
N LEU A 176 6.84 1.88 12.85
CA LEU A 176 7.74 0.74 12.70
C LEU A 176 8.42 0.74 11.34
N LEU A 177 7.64 1.06 10.29
CA LEU A 177 8.11 1.10 8.91
C LEU A 177 7.44 2.23 8.15
N VAL A 178 8.24 2.93 7.34
CA VAL A 178 7.78 3.78 6.26
C VAL A 178 8.42 3.32 4.95
N LYS A 179 7.68 3.48 3.82
CA LYS A 179 8.16 2.98 2.52
C LYS A 179 7.99 4.02 1.40
N PRO A 180 8.83 5.03 1.29
CA PRO A 180 8.90 5.86 0.09
C PRO A 180 9.60 5.13 -1.06
N ASN A 181 9.41 5.60 -2.30
CA ASN A 181 10.34 5.38 -3.39
C ASN A 181 11.37 6.53 -3.45
N GLN A 182 12.35 6.44 -4.35
CA GLN A 182 13.39 7.46 -4.48
C GLN A 182 12.80 8.82 -4.87
N GLU A 183 11.88 8.87 -5.84
CA GLU A 183 11.25 10.10 -6.32
C GLU A 183 10.46 10.80 -5.20
N GLU A 184 9.67 10.03 -4.43
CA GLU A 184 8.94 10.53 -3.27
C GLU A 184 9.88 11.09 -2.20
N LEU A 185 11.05 10.45 -2.01
CA LEU A 185 12.06 10.93 -1.06
C LEU A 185 12.71 12.23 -1.54
N GLU A 186 13.01 12.34 -2.84
CA GLU A 186 13.53 13.55 -3.49
C GLU A 186 12.54 14.72 -3.38
N GLU A 187 11.25 14.45 -3.62
CA GLU A 187 10.19 15.44 -3.48
C GLU A 187 10.04 15.93 -2.03
N MET A 188 10.01 15.00 -1.04
CA MET A 188 9.87 15.35 0.37
C MET A 188 10.99 16.25 0.90
N PHE A 189 12.21 16.07 0.42
CA PHE A 189 13.37 16.82 0.89
C PHE A 189 13.89 17.86 -0.12
N HIS A 190 13.18 18.05 -1.25
CA HIS A 190 13.53 19.01 -2.31
C HIS A 190 14.99 18.85 -2.76
N THR A 191 15.43 17.61 -2.98
CA THR A 191 16.79 17.25 -3.35
C THR A 191 16.78 16.22 -4.47
N LEU A 192 17.84 16.14 -5.25
CA LEU A 192 18.07 15.06 -6.18
C LEU A 192 19.05 14.06 -5.55
N ILE A 193 18.86 12.79 -5.79
CA ILE A 193 19.65 11.68 -5.25
C ILE A 193 20.39 11.00 -6.41
N HIS A 194 21.71 11.12 -6.41
CA HIS A 194 22.54 10.64 -7.52
C HIS A 194 23.31 9.35 -7.23
N ASN A 195 23.40 8.94 -5.97
CA ASN A 195 24.14 7.78 -5.52
C ASN A 195 23.56 7.19 -4.23
N GLU A 196 24.05 5.99 -3.88
CA GLU A 196 23.55 5.26 -2.70
C GLU A 196 23.88 5.99 -1.38
N GLU A 197 24.99 6.70 -1.28
CA GLU A 197 25.35 7.47 -0.08
C GLU A 197 24.33 8.57 0.19
N GLU A 198 23.96 9.33 -0.85
CA GLU A 198 22.91 10.36 -0.77
C GLU A 198 21.54 9.76 -0.46
N LEU A 199 21.24 8.56 -1.01
CA LEU A 199 19.99 7.83 -0.72
C LEU A 199 19.93 7.44 0.76
N ILE A 200 21.00 6.89 1.32
CA ILE A 200 21.13 6.55 2.73
C ILE A 200 20.97 7.80 3.62
N GLU A 201 21.62 8.91 3.27
CA GLU A 201 21.53 10.16 4.03
C GLU A 201 20.09 10.69 4.06
N ASN A 202 19.38 10.69 2.93
CA ASN A 202 17.99 11.13 2.88
C ASN A 202 17.04 10.17 3.62
N ALA A 203 17.23 8.86 3.51
CA ALA A 203 16.47 7.90 4.30
C ALA A 203 16.69 8.08 5.83
N LYS A 204 17.93 8.38 6.26
CA LYS A 204 18.25 8.69 7.67
C LYS A 204 17.51 9.94 8.19
N LYS A 205 17.16 10.90 7.33
CA LYS A 205 16.35 12.05 7.76
C LYS A 205 14.98 11.58 8.30
N LEU A 206 14.34 10.59 7.64
CA LEU A 206 13.07 10.01 8.13
C LEU A 206 13.24 9.27 9.46
N LEU A 207 14.37 8.58 9.69
CA LEU A 207 14.67 7.98 10.99
C LEU A 207 14.80 9.04 12.08
N ASN A 208 15.49 10.16 11.78
CA ASN A 208 15.67 11.26 12.73
C ASN A 208 14.36 11.96 13.06
N LEU A 209 13.42 11.99 12.12
CA LEU A 209 12.07 12.53 12.32
C LEU A 209 11.14 11.58 13.08
N GLY A 210 11.54 10.30 13.27
CA GLY A 210 10.79 9.38 14.15
C GLY A 210 10.62 7.97 13.65
N ALA A 211 10.69 7.69 12.35
CA ALA A 211 10.56 6.32 11.83
C ALA A 211 11.55 5.36 12.51
N SER A 212 11.16 4.11 12.69
CA SER A 212 12.05 3.06 13.20
C SER A 212 12.84 2.39 12.07
N ASN A 213 12.19 2.16 10.94
CA ASN A 213 12.79 1.61 9.73
C ASN A 213 12.25 2.35 8.50
N VAL A 214 13.08 2.50 7.50
CA VAL A 214 12.75 3.09 6.19
C VAL A 214 13.15 2.10 5.11
N ILE A 215 12.23 1.73 4.24
CA ILE A 215 12.53 1.00 3.01
C ILE A 215 12.34 1.98 1.86
N VAL A 216 13.40 2.24 1.10
CA VAL A 216 13.33 3.03 -0.14
C VAL A 216 13.28 2.07 -1.31
N SER A 217 12.14 2.03 -2.02
CA SER A 217 11.98 1.18 -3.19
C SER A 217 12.63 1.82 -4.43
N LEU A 218 13.38 1.01 -5.21
CA LEU A 218 14.17 1.41 -6.36
C LEU A 218 13.73 0.70 -7.66
N GLY A 219 12.50 0.21 -7.68
CA GLY A 219 11.98 -0.54 -8.82
C GLY A 219 12.80 -1.77 -9.15
N GLY A 220 13.33 -1.86 -10.37
CA GLY A 220 14.15 -3.00 -10.84
C GLY A 220 15.49 -3.14 -10.11
N ASP A 221 15.99 -2.10 -9.47
CA ASP A 221 17.24 -2.11 -8.69
C ASP A 221 17.01 -2.60 -7.24
N GLY A 222 15.79 -3.01 -6.91
CA GLY A 222 15.45 -3.58 -5.61
C GLY A 222 15.03 -2.53 -4.58
N ALA A 223 15.63 -2.53 -3.41
CA ALA A 223 15.34 -1.56 -2.36
C ALA A 223 16.48 -1.43 -1.35
N LEU A 224 16.49 -0.29 -0.66
CA LEU A 224 17.40 0.02 0.45
C LEU A 224 16.62 0.03 1.77
N LEU A 225 17.10 -0.71 2.77
CA LEU A 225 16.63 -0.65 4.15
C LEU A 225 17.60 0.18 4.98
N VAL A 226 17.06 1.17 5.70
CA VAL A 226 17.78 1.91 6.74
C VAL A 226 16.96 1.84 8.02
N GLY A 227 17.56 1.38 9.12
CA GLY A 227 16.87 1.17 10.39
C GLY A 227 17.67 1.67 11.59
N LYS A 228 16.99 1.97 12.70
CA LYS A 228 17.65 2.36 13.94
C LYS A 228 18.54 1.23 14.46
N GLY A 229 19.85 1.48 14.55
CA GLY A 229 20.81 0.48 15.03
C GLY A 229 21.13 -0.63 14.03
N LEU A 230 20.73 -0.49 12.77
CA LEU A 230 21.07 -1.40 11.68
C LEU A 230 22.03 -0.70 10.71
N GLU A 231 22.97 -1.49 10.17
CA GLU A 231 23.72 -1.04 9.00
C GLU A 231 22.77 -0.97 7.79
N PRO A 232 22.92 0.04 6.90
CA PRO A 232 22.13 0.10 5.68
C PRO A 232 22.27 -1.18 4.87
N LEU A 233 21.17 -1.72 4.39
CA LEU A 233 21.12 -2.96 3.63
C LEU A 233 20.44 -2.72 2.29
N HIS A 234 21.21 -2.81 1.20
CA HIS A 234 20.68 -2.79 -0.15
C HIS A 234 20.55 -4.22 -0.68
N LEU A 235 19.34 -4.60 -1.07
CA LEU A 235 19.09 -5.87 -1.75
C LEU A 235 18.53 -5.63 -3.15
N GLN A 236 19.14 -6.28 -4.13
CA GLN A 236 18.66 -6.21 -5.50
C GLN A 236 17.37 -7.00 -5.69
N ALA A 237 16.52 -6.53 -6.60
CA ALA A 237 15.35 -7.31 -7.00
C ALA A 237 15.78 -8.58 -7.75
N PRO A 238 15.06 -9.70 -7.58
CA PRO A 238 15.24 -10.88 -8.40
C PRO A 238 15.08 -10.52 -9.90
N LYS A 239 15.81 -11.22 -10.76
CA LYS A 239 15.66 -11.03 -12.21
C LYS A 239 14.40 -11.72 -12.72
N GLY A 240 13.58 -11.00 -13.48
CA GLY A 240 12.36 -11.53 -14.08
C GLY A 240 11.81 -10.60 -15.16
N LYS A 241 10.78 -11.07 -15.86
CA LYS A 241 10.08 -10.25 -16.86
C LYS A 241 8.98 -9.45 -16.14
N VAL A 242 9.10 -8.13 -16.14
CA VAL A 242 8.05 -7.25 -15.61
C VAL A 242 6.81 -7.33 -16.48
N VAL A 243 5.68 -7.61 -15.88
CA VAL A 243 4.34 -7.69 -16.49
C VAL A 243 3.47 -6.53 -16.04
N ASN A 244 3.42 -6.26 -14.71
CA ASN A 244 2.59 -5.21 -14.15
C ASN A 244 3.20 -4.70 -12.83
N THR A 245 3.53 -3.42 -12.73
CA THR A 245 4.12 -2.83 -11.52
C THR A 245 3.08 -2.34 -10.49
N VAL A 246 1.79 -2.33 -10.86
CA VAL A 246 0.72 -1.87 -9.95
C VAL A 246 0.59 -2.82 -8.77
N GLY A 247 0.66 -2.28 -7.56
CA GLY A 247 0.57 -3.06 -6.32
C GLY A 247 1.89 -3.73 -5.88
N ALA A 248 2.99 -3.60 -6.63
CA ALA A 248 4.28 -4.17 -6.22
C ALA A 248 4.78 -3.57 -4.89
N GLY A 249 4.62 -2.27 -4.68
CA GLY A 249 4.94 -1.60 -3.41
C GLY A 249 4.07 -2.06 -2.25
N ASP A 250 2.76 -2.26 -2.49
CA ASP A 250 1.83 -2.78 -1.48
C ASP A 250 2.18 -4.23 -1.13
N SER A 251 2.59 -5.02 -2.14
CA SER A 251 3.03 -6.39 -1.98
C SER A 251 4.34 -6.50 -1.20
N LEU A 252 5.28 -5.55 -1.39
CA LEU A 252 6.49 -5.46 -0.58
C LEU A 252 6.11 -5.25 0.90
N VAL A 253 5.18 -4.34 1.19
CA VAL A 253 4.69 -4.10 2.55
C VAL A 253 4.06 -5.37 3.13
N ALA A 254 3.23 -6.07 2.36
CA ALA A 254 2.58 -7.30 2.81
C ALA A 254 3.58 -8.42 3.11
N GLY A 255 4.58 -8.64 2.22
CA GLY A 255 5.65 -9.61 2.43
C GLY A 255 6.51 -9.29 3.65
N PHE A 256 6.83 -8.01 3.85
CA PHE A 256 7.51 -7.55 5.06
C PHE A 256 6.70 -7.88 6.32
N ILE A 257 5.41 -7.56 6.34
CA ILE A 257 4.53 -7.82 7.49
C ILE A 257 4.46 -9.32 7.80
N ASP A 258 4.24 -10.15 6.78
CA ASP A 258 4.09 -11.59 6.96
C ASP A 258 5.31 -12.21 7.65
N GLU A 259 6.51 -11.85 7.22
CA GLU A 259 7.75 -12.34 7.83
C GLU A 259 8.03 -11.68 9.18
N TYR A 260 7.82 -10.37 9.31
CA TYR A 260 8.06 -9.64 10.56
C TYR A 260 7.21 -10.17 11.71
N VAL A 261 5.93 -10.41 11.49
CA VAL A 261 5.04 -10.96 12.54
C VAL A 261 5.44 -12.37 12.94
N GLN A 262 6.09 -13.12 12.07
CA GLN A 262 6.53 -14.49 12.35
C GLN A 262 7.89 -14.53 13.08
N SER A 263 8.86 -13.73 12.62
CA SER A 263 10.26 -13.84 13.05
C SER A 263 10.73 -12.69 13.94
N GLY A 264 10.08 -11.54 13.88
CA GLY A 264 10.57 -10.30 14.49
C GLY A 264 11.85 -9.74 13.83
N ASN A 265 12.35 -10.37 12.76
CA ASN A 265 13.61 -10.00 12.11
C ASN A 265 13.38 -9.05 10.95
N ILE A 266 13.88 -7.82 11.06
CA ILE A 266 13.72 -6.76 10.07
C ILE A 266 14.41 -7.11 8.73
N ALA A 267 15.60 -7.70 8.77
CA ALA A 267 16.34 -8.02 7.54
C ALA A 267 15.67 -9.16 6.76
N SER A 268 15.20 -10.21 7.44
CA SER A 268 14.42 -11.29 6.81
C SER A 268 13.10 -10.76 6.25
N ALA A 269 12.41 -9.89 7.01
CA ALA A 269 11.18 -9.26 6.58
C ALA A 269 11.40 -8.38 5.33
N PHE A 270 12.48 -7.63 5.29
CA PHE A 270 12.86 -6.83 4.13
C PHE A 270 13.12 -7.71 2.90
N LYS A 271 13.89 -8.80 3.03
CA LYS A 271 14.15 -9.76 1.94
C LYS A 271 12.84 -10.33 1.38
N LYS A 272 11.94 -10.80 2.25
CA LYS A 272 10.63 -11.32 1.85
C LYS A 272 9.76 -10.24 1.22
N GLY A 273 9.83 -9.01 1.71
CA GLY A 273 9.16 -7.86 1.09
C GLY A 273 9.58 -7.66 -0.36
N ILE A 274 10.89 -7.66 -0.66
CA ILE A 274 11.41 -7.53 -2.03
C ILE A 274 10.93 -8.69 -2.92
N ALA A 275 11.04 -9.95 -2.45
CA ALA A 275 10.55 -11.11 -3.18
C ALA A 275 9.06 -10.99 -3.51
N THR A 276 8.24 -10.54 -2.54
CA THR A 276 6.79 -10.38 -2.71
C THR A 276 6.44 -9.27 -3.68
N GLY A 277 7.13 -8.12 -3.59
CA GLY A 277 6.98 -7.02 -4.54
C GLY A 277 7.36 -7.41 -5.95
N SER A 278 8.46 -8.15 -6.11
CA SER A 278 8.92 -8.68 -7.40
C SER A 278 7.97 -9.72 -7.98
N ALA A 279 7.42 -10.62 -7.15
CA ALA A 279 6.43 -11.61 -7.59
C ALA A 279 5.20 -10.92 -8.20
N SER A 280 4.68 -9.87 -7.56
CA SER A 280 3.60 -9.07 -8.13
C SER A 280 4.01 -8.36 -9.42
N ALA A 281 5.22 -7.83 -9.50
CA ALA A 281 5.69 -7.15 -10.71
C ALA A 281 5.84 -8.11 -11.92
N PHE A 282 6.06 -9.40 -11.68
CA PHE A 282 6.23 -10.42 -12.72
C PHE A 282 4.92 -11.14 -13.09
N SER A 283 3.83 -10.85 -12.41
CA SER A 283 2.52 -11.45 -12.59
C SER A 283 1.49 -10.45 -13.10
N GLU A 284 0.38 -10.93 -13.68
CA GLU A 284 -0.76 -10.07 -14.04
C GLU A 284 -1.52 -9.57 -12.82
N GLY A 285 -1.49 -10.34 -11.73
CA GLY A 285 -2.15 -10.07 -10.46
C GLY A 285 -1.18 -9.82 -9.31
N LEU A 286 -1.73 -9.76 -8.10
CA LEU A 286 -0.93 -9.64 -6.88
C LEU A 286 -0.29 -11.00 -6.52
N ALA A 287 0.91 -10.96 -5.93
CA ALA A 287 1.74 -12.10 -5.61
C ALA A 287 1.00 -13.25 -4.92
N THR A 288 1.25 -14.48 -5.36
CA THR A 288 0.86 -15.72 -4.68
C THR A 288 1.99 -16.22 -3.80
N ARG A 289 1.66 -17.14 -2.87
CA ARG A 289 2.66 -17.76 -2.00
C ARG A 289 3.74 -18.48 -2.79
N GLU A 290 3.33 -19.28 -3.78
CA GLU A 290 4.22 -20.09 -4.60
C GLU A 290 5.23 -19.24 -5.38
N GLU A 291 4.78 -18.11 -5.95
CA GLU A 291 5.64 -17.17 -6.65
C GLU A 291 6.67 -16.53 -5.69
N VAL A 292 6.23 -16.14 -4.49
CA VAL A 292 7.12 -15.55 -3.48
C VAL A 292 8.16 -16.56 -3.00
N GLU A 293 7.76 -17.79 -2.70
CA GLU A 293 8.67 -18.86 -2.25
C GLU A 293 9.72 -19.19 -3.32
N ALA A 294 9.31 -19.24 -4.60
CA ALA A 294 10.23 -19.45 -5.70
C ALA A 294 11.29 -18.33 -5.82
N LEU A 295 10.87 -17.07 -5.68
CA LEU A 295 11.80 -15.94 -5.73
C LEU A 295 12.73 -15.87 -4.51
N LEU A 296 12.23 -16.21 -3.31
CA LEU A 296 13.08 -16.29 -2.11
C LEU A 296 14.22 -17.29 -2.26
N GLN A 297 13.96 -18.47 -2.86
CA GLN A 297 14.99 -19.47 -3.15
C GLN A 297 16.05 -18.96 -4.13
N MET A 298 15.70 -18.02 -5.02
CA MET A 298 16.67 -17.40 -5.96
C MET A 298 17.53 -16.31 -5.30
N MET A 299 17.09 -15.79 -4.14
CA MET A 299 17.78 -14.74 -3.40
C MET A 299 18.69 -15.29 -2.28
N ASP A 300 18.66 -16.60 -2.02
CA ASP A 300 19.58 -17.30 -1.12
C ASP A 300 20.91 -17.58 -1.82
#